data_8a91742082cd4fd7fe7207fe2510cda8
#
_entry.id   8a91742082cd4fd7fe7207fe2510cda8
#
_cell.length_a   1.000
_cell.length_b   1.000
_cell.length_c   1.000
_cell.angle_alpha   90.00
_cell.angle_beta   90.00
_cell.angle_gamma   90.00
#
_symmetry.space_group_name_H-M   'P 1'
#
loop_
_entity.id
_entity.type
_entity.pdbx_description
1 polymer ?
#
loop_
_entity_poly.entity_id
_entity_poly.type
_entity_poly.pdbx_seq_one_letter_code
_entity_poly.pdbx_strand_id
1 'polypeptide(L)'
;MTTCRIIKEKTQALIEIKGHADYAKYGKDIVCASISTACIVTANLIEKLELSYNVLDLVCDEGYFRLSVNTVDNTLVGIFENLEYTMEEISKQYPKYLKIVK
;
A
#
# COMPACT_ATOMS: atom_id res chain seq x y z
N MET A 1 15.61 -2.41 -1.78
CA MET A 1 14.39 -3.10 -2.25
C MET A 1 13.20 -2.70 -1.39
N THR A 2 12.07 -2.44 -2.00
CA THR A 2 10.83 -2.18 -1.28
C THR A 2 10.10 -3.48 -1.02
N THR A 3 9.55 -3.62 0.18
CA THR A 3 8.79 -4.81 0.60
C THR A 3 7.37 -4.40 0.93
N CYS A 4 6.41 -5.12 0.38
CA CYS A 4 4.99 -4.96 0.68
C CYS A 4 4.50 -6.20 1.42
N ARG A 5 4.16 -6.05 2.68
CA ARG A 5 3.64 -7.13 3.52
C ARG A 5 2.14 -6.99 3.66
N ILE A 6 1.42 -8.07 3.39
CA ILE A 6 -0.03 -8.10 3.45
C ILE A 6 -0.47 -9.22 4.40
N ILE A 7 -1.28 -8.86 5.39
CA ILE A 7 -1.84 -9.82 6.36
C ILE A 7 -3.35 -9.63 6.35
N LYS A 8 -4.07 -10.70 6.06
CA LYS A 8 -5.53 -10.69 6.09
C LYS A 8 -6.02 -11.66 7.15
N GLU A 9 -6.79 -11.13 8.08
CA GLU A 9 -7.46 -11.92 9.11
C GLU A 9 -8.96 -11.83 8.89
N LYS A 10 -9.74 -12.52 9.71
CA LYS A 10 -11.19 -12.59 9.55
C LYS A 10 -11.86 -11.23 9.67
N THR A 11 -11.39 -10.38 10.59
CA THR A 11 -12.01 -9.09 10.90
C THR A 11 -11.13 -7.88 10.61
N GLN A 12 -9.88 -8.11 10.21
CA GLN A 12 -8.89 -7.05 10.00
C GLN A 12 -8.01 -7.38 8.80
N ALA A 13 -7.48 -6.34 8.16
CA ALA A 13 -6.51 -6.49 7.08
C ALA A 13 -5.44 -5.42 7.24
N LEU A 14 -4.20 -5.78 6.95
CA LEU A 14 -3.04 -4.91 7.06
C LEU A 14 -2.23 -4.95 5.78
N ILE A 15 -1.82 -3.79 5.30
CA ILE A 15 -0.79 -3.66 4.27
C ILE A 15 0.29 -2.71 4.79
N GLU A 16 1.54 -3.14 4.70
CA GLU A 16 2.69 -2.36 5.13
C GLU A 16 3.73 -2.36 4.03
N ILE A 17 4.13 -1.17 3.60
CA ILE A 17 5.07 -1.00 2.49
C ILE A 17 6.28 -0.23 3.03
N LYS A 18 7.46 -0.85 2.96
CA LYS A 18 8.72 -0.28 3.44
C LYS A 18 9.77 -0.33 2.35
N GLY A 19 10.54 0.73 2.22
CA GLY A 19 11.71 0.69 1.36
C GLY A 19 12.39 2.03 1.27
N HIS A 20 13.68 1.96 1.00
CA HIS A 20 14.50 3.14 0.77
C HIS A 20 14.95 3.19 -0.66
N ALA A 21 14.81 4.37 -1.26
CA ALA A 21 15.46 4.72 -2.49
C ALA A 21 16.77 5.43 -2.13
N ASP A 22 17.77 4.69 -1.61
CA ASP A 22 19.04 5.29 -1.22
C ASP A 22 19.81 5.82 -2.41
N TYR A 23 19.61 5.23 -3.58
CA TYR A 23 20.21 5.68 -4.83
C TYR A 23 19.21 5.55 -5.94
N ALA A 24 19.03 6.65 -6.63
CA ALA A 24 18.22 6.73 -7.82
C ALA A 24 18.87 5.98 -8.97
N LYS A 25 18.66 4.67 -9.03
CA LYS A 25 18.81 3.96 -10.28
C LYS A 25 17.53 4.17 -11.06
N TYR A 26 17.64 4.38 -12.34
CA TYR A 26 16.53 4.76 -13.22
C TYR A 26 15.24 3.96 -12.98
N GLY A 27 15.33 2.62 -12.95
CA GLY A 27 14.13 1.79 -12.74
C GLY A 27 13.59 1.85 -11.32
N LYS A 28 14.45 2.10 -10.34
CA LYS A 28 14.06 2.19 -8.92
C LYS A 28 13.24 3.45 -8.64
N ASP A 29 13.57 4.58 -9.28
CA ASP A 29 12.83 5.83 -9.12
C ASP A 29 11.41 5.71 -9.65
N ILE A 30 11.25 5.07 -10.79
CA ILE A 30 9.94 4.85 -11.39
C ILE A 30 9.07 4.01 -10.45
N VAL A 31 9.63 2.96 -9.88
CA VAL A 31 8.92 2.07 -8.97
C VAL A 31 8.56 2.81 -7.68
N CYS A 32 9.49 3.53 -7.08
CA CYS A 32 9.23 4.30 -5.86
C CYS A 32 8.15 5.35 -6.08
N ALA A 33 8.19 6.07 -7.20
CA ALA A 33 7.18 7.07 -7.54
C ALA A 33 5.80 6.42 -7.73
N SER A 34 5.74 5.27 -8.38
CA SER A 34 4.49 4.53 -8.60
C SER A 34 3.88 4.07 -7.28
N ILE A 35 4.70 3.51 -6.40
CA ILE A 35 4.26 3.05 -5.08
C ILE A 35 3.76 4.23 -4.25
N SER A 36 4.53 5.32 -4.19
CA SER A 36 4.16 6.51 -3.42
C SER A 36 2.84 7.10 -3.90
N THR A 37 2.66 7.20 -5.21
CA THR A 37 1.42 7.72 -5.80
C THR A 37 0.23 6.84 -5.43
N ALA A 38 0.38 5.51 -5.54
CA ALA A 38 -0.69 4.58 -5.18
C ALA A 38 -1.08 4.70 -3.70
N CYS A 39 -0.10 4.85 -2.82
CA CYS A 39 -0.34 5.02 -1.38
C CYS A 39 -1.06 6.34 -1.08
N ILE A 40 -0.62 7.43 -1.68
CA ILE A 40 -1.23 8.75 -1.51
C ILE A 40 -2.68 8.76 -2.02
N VAL A 41 -2.91 8.21 -3.20
CA VAL A 41 -4.26 8.10 -3.77
C VAL A 41 -5.16 7.30 -2.85
N THR A 42 -4.67 6.19 -2.33
CA THR A 42 -5.42 5.34 -1.40
C THR A 42 -5.80 6.09 -0.13
N ALA A 43 -4.84 6.77 0.50
CA ALA A 43 -5.09 7.54 1.72
C ALA A 43 -6.08 8.68 1.48
N ASN A 44 -5.92 9.40 0.38
CA ASN A 44 -6.82 10.50 0.03
C ASN A 44 -8.24 10.02 -0.26
N LEU A 45 -8.37 8.88 -0.92
CA LEU A 45 -9.68 8.31 -1.26
C LEU A 45 -10.43 7.89 0.00
N ILE A 46 -9.76 7.29 0.97
CA ILE A 46 -10.35 6.94 2.26
C ILE A 46 -10.89 8.20 2.94
N GLU A 47 -10.11 9.28 2.95
CA GLU A 47 -10.52 10.54 3.55
C GLU A 47 -11.69 11.17 2.80
N LYS A 48 -11.62 11.24 1.47
CA LYS A 48 -12.67 11.85 0.63
C LYS A 48 -14.00 11.13 0.73
N LEU A 49 -13.99 9.81 0.91
CA LEU A 49 -15.19 9.00 1.05
C LEU A 49 -15.64 8.86 2.52
N GLU A 50 -14.98 9.53 3.44
CA GLU A 50 -15.32 9.55 4.87
C GLU A 50 -15.36 8.15 5.49
N LEU A 51 -14.36 7.32 5.14
CA LEU A 51 -14.26 5.93 5.61
C LEU A 51 -13.30 5.77 6.78
N SER A 52 -12.77 6.86 7.31
CA SER A 52 -11.68 6.83 8.31
C SER A 52 -12.03 6.12 9.61
N TYR A 53 -13.30 6.08 10.00
CA TYR A 53 -13.65 5.47 11.27
C TYR A 53 -13.53 3.94 11.29
N ASN A 54 -13.43 3.31 10.14
CA ASN A 54 -13.13 1.88 10.01
C ASN A 54 -11.64 1.60 9.76
N VAL A 55 -10.82 2.65 9.74
CA VAL A 55 -9.37 2.55 9.65
C VAL A 55 -8.81 2.41 11.07
N LEU A 56 -8.05 1.34 11.30
CA LEU A 56 -7.42 1.08 12.59
C LEU A 56 -6.08 1.81 12.71
N ASP A 57 -5.37 1.96 11.60
CA ASP A 57 -4.09 2.66 11.57
C ASP A 57 -3.80 3.11 10.15
N LEU A 58 -3.28 4.32 10.00
CA LEU A 58 -2.85 4.86 8.71
C LEU A 58 -1.62 5.72 8.92
N VAL A 59 -0.49 5.29 8.36
CA VAL A 59 0.77 6.03 8.36
C VAL A 59 1.21 6.19 6.92
N CYS A 60 1.53 7.40 6.53
CA CYS A 60 1.99 7.70 5.17
C CYS A 60 3.18 8.65 5.26
N ASP A 61 4.37 8.08 5.42
CA ASP A 61 5.64 8.80 5.53
C ASP A 61 6.56 8.44 4.38
N GLU A 62 7.63 9.18 4.23
CA GLU A 62 8.64 8.86 3.23
C GLU A 62 9.24 7.49 3.52
N GLY A 63 9.17 6.59 2.53
CA GLY A 63 9.72 5.24 2.65
C GLY A 63 8.91 4.29 3.53
N TYR A 64 7.76 4.73 4.05
CA TYR A 64 6.93 3.87 4.90
C TYR A 64 5.45 4.19 4.75
N PHE A 65 4.66 3.16 4.46
CA PHE A 65 3.21 3.25 4.42
C PHE A 65 2.61 2.09 5.21
N ARG A 66 1.61 2.38 6.00
CA ARG A 66 0.88 1.34 6.74
C ARG A 66 -0.61 1.67 6.73
N LEU A 67 -1.41 0.72 6.33
CA LEU A 67 -2.87 0.81 6.39
C LEU A 67 -3.41 -0.45 7.03
N SER A 68 -4.11 -0.28 8.14
CA SER A 68 -4.81 -1.36 8.82
C SER A 68 -6.28 -0.98 8.91
N VAL A 69 -7.15 -1.88 8.51
CA VAL A 69 -8.60 -1.64 8.45
C VAL A 69 -9.35 -2.78 9.11
N ASN A 70 -10.55 -2.49 9.65
CA ASN A 70 -11.50 -3.56 9.93
C ASN A 70 -12.24 -3.89 8.64
N THR A 71 -12.80 -5.09 8.54
CA THR A 71 -13.41 -5.58 7.28
C THR A 71 -14.93 -5.45 7.27
N VAL A 72 -15.47 -4.48 8.02
CA VAL A 72 -16.92 -4.27 8.14
C VAL A 72 -17.49 -3.53 6.93
N ASP A 73 -16.76 -2.54 6.40
CA ASP A 73 -17.23 -1.71 5.29
C ASP A 73 -16.70 -2.26 3.97
N ASN A 74 -17.61 -2.67 3.08
CA ASN A 74 -17.22 -3.25 1.79
C ASN A 74 -16.50 -2.26 0.89
N THR A 75 -16.82 -0.97 0.97
CA THR A 75 -16.13 0.05 0.17
C THR A 75 -14.68 0.17 0.61
N LEU A 76 -14.44 0.20 1.91
CA LEU A 76 -13.08 0.27 2.45
C LEU A 76 -12.28 -0.99 2.10
N VAL A 77 -12.91 -2.17 2.21
CA VAL A 77 -12.27 -3.43 1.81
C VAL A 77 -11.89 -3.38 0.33
N GLY A 78 -12.77 -2.86 -0.53
CA GLY A 78 -12.47 -2.72 -1.95
C GLY A 78 -11.28 -1.78 -2.21
N ILE A 79 -11.18 -0.69 -1.48
CA ILE A 79 -10.05 0.23 -1.58
C ILE A 79 -8.75 -0.45 -1.15
N PHE A 80 -8.78 -1.18 -0.03
CA PHE A 80 -7.64 -1.97 0.43
C PHE A 80 -7.20 -3.00 -0.62
N GLU A 81 -8.15 -3.75 -1.15
CA GLU A 81 -7.86 -4.78 -2.16
C GLU A 81 -7.32 -4.18 -3.45
N ASN A 82 -7.76 -2.99 -3.82
CA ASN A 82 -7.23 -2.30 -4.98
C ASN A 82 -5.77 -1.90 -4.78
N LEU A 83 -5.40 -1.46 -3.58
CA LEU A 83 -3.99 -1.18 -3.28
C LEU A 83 -3.15 -2.47 -3.32
N GLU A 84 -3.66 -3.55 -2.74
CA GLU A 84 -3.00 -4.85 -2.79
C GLU A 84 -2.79 -5.30 -4.24
N TYR A 85 -3.82 -5.24 -5.06
CA TYR A 85 -3.75 -5.58 -6.47
C TYR A 85 -2.72 -4.72 -7.21
N THR A 86 -2.72 -3.41 -6.95
CA THR A 86 -1.79 -2.47 -7.58
C THR A 86 -0.34 -2.82 -7.23
N MET A 87 -0.07 -3.15 -5.95
CA MET A 87 1.27 -3.56 -5.53
C MET A 87 1.69 -4.86 -6.21
N GLU A 88 0.77 -5.82 -6.33
CA GLU A 88 1.05 -7.08 -7.03
C GLU A 88 1.39 -6.84 -8.49
N GLU A 89 0.68 -5.94 -9.16
CA GLU A 89 0.95 -5.62 -10.57
C GLU A 89 2.29 -4.91 -10.75
N ILE A 90 2.63 -3.99 -9.85
CA ILE A 90 3.95 -3.34 -9.87
C ILE A 90 5.06 -4.37 -9.65
N SER A 91 4.87 -5.29 -8.72
CA SER A 91 5.85 -6.34 -8.42
C SER A 91 6.07 -7.26 -9.62
N LYS A 92 5.03 -7.58 -10.38
CA LYS A 92 5.15 -8.40 -11.60
C LYS A 92 5.98 -7.70 -12.67
N GLN A 93 5.82 -6.39 -12.82
CA GLN A 93 6.57 -5.60 -13.79
C GLN A 93 8.01 -5.35 -13.33
N TYR A 94 8.22 -5.16 -12.03
CA TYR A 94 9.50 -4.76 -11.46
C TYR A 94 9.90 -5.66 -10.29
N PRO A 95 10.08 -6.97 -10.53
CA PRO A 95 10.33 -7.92 -9.42
C PRO A 95 11.64 -7.69 -8.67
N LYS A 96 12.58 -6.94 -9.27
CA LYS A 96 13.85 -6.61 -8.62
C LYS A 96 13.69 -5.49 -7.59
N TYR A 97 12.60 -4.73 -7.64
CA TYR A 97 12.46 -3.52 -6.84
C TYR A 97 11.31 -3.58 -5.83
N LEU A 98 10.34 -4.47 -6.03
CA LEU A 98 9.21 -4.63 -5.12
C LEU A 98 8.94 -6.11 -4.88
N LYS A 99 8.97 -6.51 -3.61
CA LYS A 99 8.68 -7.88 -3.18
C LYS A 99 7.39 -7.88 -2.36
N ILE A 100 6.49 -8.79 -2.70
CA ILE A 100 5.25 -9.01 -1.95
C ILE A 100 5.46 -10.16 -0.97
N VAL A 101 5.06 -9.96 0.29
CA VAL A 101 5.12 -10.96 1.35
C VAL A 101 3.71 -11.10 1.93
N LYS A 102 3.21 -12.33 1.95
CA LYS A 102 1.88 -12.61 2.50
C LYS A 102 1.94 -13.56 3.68
#